data_409f6730beb13695b282c6ec68cc69cb
#
_entry.id   409f6730beb13695b282c6ec68cc69cb
#
_cell.length_a   1.000
_cell.length_b   1.000
_cell.length_c   1.000
_cell.angle_alpha   90.00
_cell.angle_beta   90.00
_cell.angle_gamma   90.00
#
_symmetry.space_group_name_H-M   'P 1'
#
loop_
_entity.id
_entity.type
_entity.pdbx_description
1 polymer ?
#
loop_
_entity_poly.entity_id
_entity_poly.type
_entity_poly.pdbx_seq_one_letter_code
_entity_poly.pdbx_strand_id
1 'polypeptide(L)'
;MKRGKRYVEAAKAIDRATLYDTADAIALVKKSAVAKFDETIEAHLRTGCDGRHADQQIRGAVVLPHGTGKTVRILVFAKGPKADEAQAAGADFVGAEDLIPKIQNEGWLDFDVVVATPDMMGVVGRLGRVLGPKGLMPNPKAGTVTMDVTKAIKEIKAGKIEYRLDKTNIIHVPVGKASFTEEQLADNFQTLMDAIMKAKPSTVKGAYLKSVTLTSTMGPGVKLNVAKLMN
;
A
#
# COMPACT_ATOMS: atom_id res chain seq x y z
N MET A 1 -3.26 24.69 15.41
CA MET A 1 -4.39 23.81 15.63
C MET A 1 -4.19 23.04 16.95
N LYS A 2 -5.16 23.05 17.89
CA LYS A 2 -5.05 22.29 19.14
C LYS A 2 -5.25 20.79 18.84
N ARG A 3 -4.29 19.95 19.22
CA ARG A 3 -4.38 18.50 19.10
C ARG A 3 -5.19 17.90 20.25
N GLY A 4 -5.83 16.76 20.03
CA GLY A 4 -6.61 16.07 21.06
C GLY A 4 -5.75 15.59 22.23
N LYS A 5 -6.34 15.48 23.42
CA LYS A 5 -5.62 15.09 24.67
C LYS A 5 -4.86 13.77 24.52
N ARG A 6 -5.48 12.73 23.93
CA ARG A 6 -4.83 11.41 23.71
C ARG A 6 -3.58 11.51 22.84
N TYR A 7 -3.65 12.28 21.75
CA TYR A 7 -2.48 12.48 20.89
C TYR A 7 -1.34 13.18 21.63
N VAL A 8 -1.66 14.21 22.42
CA VAL A 8 -0.65 14.95 23.22
C VAL A 8 0.02 14.02 24.24
N GLU A 9 -0.76 13.13 24.85
CA GLU A 9 -0.24 12.15 25.81
C GLU A 9 0.64 11.11 25.12
N ALA A 10 0.21 10.51 24.02
CA ALA A 10 1.01 9.59 23.24
C ALA A 10 2.32 10.23 22.73
N ALA A 11 2.26 11.50 22.32
CA ALA A 11 3.42 12.23 21.83
C ALA A 11 4.47 12.53 22.89
N LYS A 12 4.14 12.51 24.20
CA LYS A 12 5.12 12.68 25.29
C LYS A 12 6.11 11.52 25.38
N ALA A 13 5.71 10.32 24.95
CA ALA A 13 6.56 9.13 24.97
C ALA A 13 7.60 9.10 23.84
N ILE A 14 7.51 10.04 22.88
CA ILE A 14 8.34 10.03 21.66
C ILE A 14 9.17 11.32 21.62
N ASP A 15 10.47 11.18 21.66
CA ASP A 15 11.38 12.30 21.40
C ASP A 15 11.52 12.50 19.89
N ARG A 16 11.17 13.69 19.41
CA ARG A 16 11.21 14.05 17.99
C ARG A 16 12.61 14.29 17.44
N ALA A 17 13.57 14.54 18.31
CA ALA A 17 14.97 14.75 17.94
C ALA A 17 15.71 13.42 17.75
N THR A 18 15.29 12.38 18.44
CA THR A 18 15.91 11.06 18.42
C THR A 18 15.50 10.29 17.16
N LEU A 19 16.47 9.58 16.55
CA LEU A 19 16.28 8.61 15.48
C LEU A 19 16.31 7.21 16.12
N TYR A 20 15.20 6.51 16.03
CA TYR A 20 14.99 5.21 16.66
C TYR A 20 15.44 4.06 15.76
N ASP A 21 15.83 2.95 16.36
CA ASP A 21 16.00 1.68 15.66
C ASP A 21 14.62 1.06 15.31
N THR A 22 14.58 0.15 14.35
CA THR A 22 13.32 -0.40 13.85
C THR A 22 12.48 -1.06 14.94
N ALA A 23 13.13 -1.88 15.80
CA ALA A 23 12.43 -2.57 16.89
C ALA A 23 11.82 -1.59 17.90
N ASP A 24 12.61 -0.61 18.34
CA ASP A 24 12.17 0.41 19.31
C ASP A 24 11.05 1.27 18.70
N ALA A 25 11.16 1.63 17.43
CA ALA A 25 10.14 2.41 16.73
C ALA A 25 8.82 1.65 16.63
N ILE A 26 8.84 0.36 16.30
CA ILE A 26 7.65 -0.48 16.23
C ILE A 26 7.00 -0.58 17.62
N ALA A 27 7.75 -0.84 18.67
CA ALA A 27 7.25 -0.90 20.05
C ALA A 27 6.59 0.43 20.45
N LEU A 28 7.23 1.58 20.15
CA LEU A 28 6.71 2.92 20.45
C LEU A 28 5.43 3.22 19.66
N VAL A 29 5.38 2.87 18.36
CA VAL A 29 4.19 3.07 17.51
C VAL A 29 3.03 2.23 18.02
N LYS A 30 3.22 0.95 18.37
CA LYS A 30 2.20 0.10 18.97
C LYS A 30 1.67 0.68 20.29
N LYS A 31 2.57 1.13 21.15
CA LYS A 31 2.20 1.76 22.43
C LYS A 31 1.43 3.08 22.24
N SER A 32 1.67 3.78 21.12
CA SER A 32 0.99 5.04 20.79
C SER A 32 -0.37 4.85 20.11
N ALA A 33 -0.71 3.62 19.71
CA ALA A 33 -1.99 3.28 19.12
C ALA A 33 -3.07 3.16 20.21
N VAL A 34 -3.71 4.30 20.52
CA VAL A 34 -4.67 4.42 21.64
C VAL A 34 -6.12 4.58 21.19
N ALA A 35 -6.42 4.40 19.92
CA ALA A 35 -7.79 4.46 19.40
C ALA A 35 -8.61 3.23 19.85
N LYS A 36 -9.97 3.35 19.73
CA LYS A 36 -10.87 2.27 20.07
C LYS A 36 -11.05 1.22 18.96
N PHE A 37 -10.36 1.37 17.86
CA PHE A 37 -10.35 0.45 16.72
C PHE A 37 -8.92 -0.04 16.47
N ASP A 38 -8.78 -1.13 15.75
CA ASP A 38 -7.48 -1.68 15.38
C ASP A 38 -6.79 -0.76 14.34
N GLU A 39 -5.90 0.10 14.85
CA GLU A 39 -5.19 1.09 14.04
C GLU A 39 -4.29 0.42 13.01
N THR A 40 -4.16 1.04 11.84
CA THR A 40 -3.16 0.63 10.84
C THR A 40 -1.81 1.26 11.18
N ILE A 41 -0.75 0.46 11.13
CA ILE A 41 0.63 0.95 11.20
C ILE A 41 1.12 1.20 9.78
N GLU A 42 1.60 2.41 9.54
CA GLU A 42 1.99 2.92 8.23
C GLU A 42 3.44 3.36 8.23
N ALA A 43 4.12 3.11 7.11
CA ALA A 43 5.45 3.61 6.83
C ALA A 43 5.39 4.76 5.83
N HIS A 44 6.09 5.85 6.15
CA HIS A 44 6.22 7.02 5.30
C HIS A 44 7.70 7.24 4.98
N LEU A 45 8.06 7.02 3.71
CA LEU A 45 9.45 7.05 3.24
C LEU A 45 9.65 8.26 2.34
N ARG A 46 10.35 9.27 2.83
CA ARG A 46 10.74 10.41 2.00
C ARG A 46 11.98 10.06 1.21
N THR A 47 11.84 10.10 -0.11
CA THR A 47 12.92 9.77 -1.04
C THR A 47 13.66 11.00 -1.54
N GLY A 48 14.83 10.79 -2.13
CA GLY A 48 15.59 11.79 -2.88
C GLY A 48 15.24 11.86 -4.36
N CYS A 49 14.21 11.09 -4.79
CA CYS A 49 13.73 11.13 -6.17
C CYS A 49 13.04 12.46 -6.48
N ASP A 50 13.03 12.83 -7.76
CA ASP A 50 12.18 13.91 -8.25
C ASP A 50 11.03 13.31 -9.07
N GLY A 51 9.83 13.32 -8.47
CA GLY A 51 8.61 12.77 -9.09
C GLY A 51 8.14 13.51 -10.35
N ARG A 52 8.79 14.62 -10.73
CA ARG A 52 8.50 15.33 -11.99
C ARG A 52 9.11 14.59 -13.19
N HIS A 53 10.18 13.82 -12.97
CA HIS A 53 10.85 13.03 -13.99
C HIS A 53 10.24 11.63 -14.03
N ALA A 54 9.81 11.20 -15.22
CA ALA A 54 9.15 9.90 -15.41
C ALA A 54 10.06 8.71 -15.07
N ASP A 55 11.37 8.85 -15.26
CA ASP A 55 12.42 7.87 -14.94
C ASP A 55 12.70 7.76 -13.43
N GLN A 56 12.29 8.75 -12.62
CA GLN A 56 12.43 8.75 -11.18
C GLN A 56 11.11 8.45 -10.44
N GLN A 57 10.03 8.18 -11.17
CA GLN A 57 8.77 7.77 -10.60
C GLN A 57 8.82 6.31 -10.14
N ILE A 58 8.82 6.11 -8.83
CA ILE A 58 8.77 4.78 -8.23
C ILE A 58 7.31 4.34 -8.13
N ARG A 59 7.01 3.19 -8.70
CA ARG A 59 5.75 2.49 -8.54
C ARG A 59 5.98 1.00 -8.64
N GLY A 60 5.44 0.23 -7.69
CA GLY A 60 5.55 -1.22 -7.67
C GLY A 60 4.55 -1.84 -6.72
N ALA A 61 4.69 -3.14 -6.54
CA ALA A 61 3.92 -3.90 -5.59
C ALA A 61 4.84 -4.86 -4.83
N VAL A 62 4.46 -5.18 -3.61
CA VAL A 62 5.15 -6.15 -2.76
C VAL A 62 4.10 -6.99 -2.02
N VAL A 63 4.38 -8.27 -1.84
CA VAL A 63 3.56 -9.17 -1.01
C VAL A 63 4.18 -9.20 0.37
N LEU A 64 3.41 -8.80 1.37
CA LEU A 64 3.84 -8.81 2.76
C LEU A 64 3.70 -10.22 3.34
N PRO A 65 4.71 -10.77 4.05
CA PRO A 65 4.68 -12.11 4.60
C PRO A 65 3.48 -12.39 5.51
N HIS A 66 3.11 -11.41 6.33
CA HIS A 66 1.99 -11.51 7.28
C HIS A 66 0.73 -10.76 6.80
N GLY A 67 0.72 -10.29 5.55
CA GLY A 67 -0.38 -9.50 5.00
C GLY A 67 -0.54 -8.13 5.66
N THR A 68 -1.67 -7.48 5.41
CA THR A 68 -1.99 -6.16 5.97
C THR A 68 -3.00 -6.21 7.12
N GLY A 69 -3.57 -7.38 7.41
CA GLY A 69 -4.67 -7.54 8.37
C GLY A 69 -6.01 -6.95 7.91
N LYS A 70 -6.14 -6.61 6.61
CA LYS A 70 -7.39 -6.16 6.00
C LYS A 70 -7.93 -7.24 5.06
N THR A 71 -9.19 -7.59 5.19
CA THR A 71 -9.91 -8.41 4.21
C THR A 71 -10.18 -7.56 2.98
N VAL A 72 -9.65 -7.96 1.83
CA VAL A 72 -9.73 -7.21 0.58
C VAL A 72 -10.79 -7.84 -0.32
N ARG A 73 -11.74 -7.04 -0.81
CA ARG A 73 -12.74 -7.43 -1.79
C ARG A 73 -12.19 -7.17 -3.19
N ILE A 74 -12.16 -8.22 -4.01
CA ILE A 74 -11.52 -8.20 -5.33
C ILE A 74 -12.58 -8.23 -6.43
N LEU A 75 -12.55 -7.22 -7.31
CA LEU A 75 -13.30 -7.19 -8.54
C LEU A 75 -12.40 -7.61 -9.69
N VAL A 76 -12.85 -8.56 -10.52
CA VAL A 76 -12.11 -9.04 -11.68
C VAL A 76 -12.87 -8.75 -12.96
N PHE A 77 -12.21 -8.07 -13.90
CA PHE A 77 -12.68 -7.90 -15.27
C PHE A 77 -12.05 -8.96 -16.17
N ALA A 78 -12.81 -9.98 -16.51
CA ALA A 78 -12.37 -11.07 -17.39
C ALA A 78 -13.54 -11.61 -18.22
N LYS A 79 -13.23 -12.24 -19.36
CA LYS A 79 -14.21 -12.89 -20.25
C LYS A 79 -13.91 -14.38 -20.39
N GLY A 80 -14.96 -15.17 -20.64
CA GLY A 80 -14.85 -16.60 -20.92
C GLY A 80 -14.16 -17.40 -19.82
N PRO A 81 -13.28 -18.37 -20.16
CA PRO A 81 -12.65 -19.25 -19.19
C PRO A 81 -11.89 -18.52 -18.08
N LYS A 82 -11.38 -17.31 -18.36
CA LYS A 82 -10.69 -16.50 -17.35
C LYS A 82 -11.61 -15.95 -16.26
N ALA A 83 -12.89 -15.77 -16.55
CA ALA A 83 -13.90 -15.41 -15.55
C ALA A 83 -14.15 -16.59 -14.61
N ASP A 84 -14.25 -17.81 -15.12
CA ASP A 84 -14.43 -19.02 -14.33
C ASP A 84 -13.21 -19.28 -13.43
N GLU A 85 -11.98 -19.11 -13.98
CA GLU A 85 -10.74 -19.20 -13.22
C GLU A 85 -10.70 -18.16 -12.06
N ALA A 86 -11.16 -16.92 -12.32
CA ALA A 86 -11.20 -15.87 -11.32
C ALA A 86 -12.17 -16.21 -10.18
N GLN A 87 -13.34 -16.75 -10.53
CA GLN A 87 -14.34 -17.17 -9.55
C GLN A 87 -13.85 -18.35 -8.72
N ALA A 88 -13.23 -19.35 -9.35
CA ALA A 88 -12.62 -20.49 -8.68
C ALA A 88 -11.45 -20.07 -7.75
N ALA A 89 -10.70 -19.04 -8.13
CA ALA A 89 -9.63 -18.47 -7.29
C ALA A 89 -10.15 -17.65 -6.11
N GLY A 90 -11.46 -17.40 -6.04
CA GLY A 90 -12.14 -16.73 -4.95
C GLY A 90 -12.23 -15.21 -5.12
N ALA A 91 -12.34 -14.70 -6.34
CA ALA A 91 -12.72 -13.30 -6.55
C ALA A 91 -14.13 -13.03 -5.96
N ASP A 92 -14.31 -11.87 -5.36
CA ASP A 92 -15.60 -11.52 -4.75
C ASP A 92 -16.62 -11.09 -5.81
N PHE A 93 -16.12 -10.44 -6.86
CA PHE A 93 -16.93 -10.02 -8.00
C PHE A 93 -16.19 -10.32 -9.31
N VAL A 94 -16.89 -10.92 -10.25
CA VAL A 94 -16.36 -11.21 -11.59
C VAL A 94 -17.37 -10.75 -12.62
N GLY A 95 -16.90 -10.08 -13.65
CA GLY A 95 -17.76 -9.65 -14.76
C GLY A 95 -16.97 -9.02 -15.90
N ALA A 96 -17.67 -8.56 -16.89
CA ALA A 96 -17.11 -7.97 -18.09
C ALA A 96 -17.69 -6.56 -18.33
N GLU A 97 -18.37 -6.38 -19.47
CA GLU A 97 -18.97 -5.10 -19.84
C GLU A 97 -20.23 -4.77 -19.04
N ASP A 98 -20.88 -5.77 -18.48
CA ASP A 98 -22.07 -5.67 -17.64
C ASP A 98 -21.86 -4.86 -16.36
N LEU A 99 -20.65 -4.84 -15.82
CA LEU A 99 -20.32 -4.09 -14.61
C LEU A 99 -20.08 -2.59 -14.86
N ILE A 100 -19.86 -2.19 -16.12
CA ILE A 100 -19.58 -0.79 -16.45
C ILE A 100 -20.73 0.14 -16.10
N PRO A 101 -21.98 -0.14 -16.52
CA PRO A 101 -23.10 0.71 -16.16
C PRO A 101 -23.30 0.81 -14.66
N LYS A 102 -23.10 -0.29 -13.94
CA LYS A 102 -23.23 -0.35 -12.48
C LYS A 102 -22.22 0.56 -11.78
N ILE A 103 -20.96 0.54 -12.21
CA ILE A 103 -19.91 1.40 -11.66
C ILE A 103 -20.10 2.87 -12.09
N GLN A 104 -20.44 3.10 -13.36
CA GLN A 104 -20.49 4.45 -13.93
C GLN A 104 -21.78 5.21 -13.56
N ASN A 105 -22.94 4.54 -13.59
CA ASN A 105 -24.24 5.18 -13.40
C ASN A 105 -24.74 5.07 -11.96
N GLU A 106 -24.53 3.92 -11.32
CA GLU A 106 -24.97 3.68 -9.94
C GLU A 106 -23.92 4.05 -8.90
N GLY A 107 -22.66 4.31 -9.32
CA GLY A 107 -21.57 4.63 -8.42
C GLY A 107 -21.16 3.46 -7.51
N TRP A 108 -21.46 2.22 -7.92
CA TRP A 108 -21.11 1.04 -7.15
C TRP A 108 -19.59 0.84 -7.08
N LEU A 109 -19.04 0.85 -5.88
CA LEU A 109 -17.60 0.75 -5.59
C LEU A 109 -17.32 -0.12 -4.34
N ASP A 110 -18.12 -1.16 -4.14
CA ASP A 110 -18.01 -2.05 -2.99
C ASP A 110 -16.87 -3.08 -3.11
N PHE A 111 -15.74 -2.65 -3.68
CA PHE A 111 -14.53 -3.43 -3.85
C PHE A 111 -13.30 -2.58 -3.50
N ASP A 112 -12.23 -3.25 -3.11
CA ASP A 112 -10.99 -2.60 -2.65
C ASP A 112 -9.86 -2.68 -3.69
N VAL A 113 -9.87 -3.71 -4.56
CA VAL A 113 -8.88 -3.90 -5.62
C VAL A 113 -9.58 -4.36 -6.90
N VAL A 114 -9.11 -3.85 -8.03
CA VAL A 114 -9.56 -4.25 -9.36
C VAL A 114 -8.43 -4.97 -10.08
N VAL A 115 -8.73 -6.16 -10.59
CA VAL A 115 -7.86 -6.93 -11.48
C VAL A 115 -8.50 -6.98 -12.85
N ALA A 116 -7.73 -6.87 -13.91
CA ALA A 116 -8.23 -6.94 -15.27
C ALA A 116 -7.30 -7.78 -16.16
N THR A 117 -7.88 -8.52 -17.07
CA THR A 117 -7.12 -9.11 -18.19
C THR A 117 -6.76 -8.01 -19.21
N PRO A 118 -5.63 -8.11 -19.93
CA PRO A 118 -5.19 -7.08 -20.87
C PRO A 118 -6.21 -6.75 -21.95
N ASP A 119 -6.98 -7.74 -22.41
CA ASP A 119 -8.05 -7.60 -23.39
C ASP A 119 -9.22 -6.75 -22.87
N MET A 120 -9.48 -6.78 -21.55
CA MET A 120 -10.52 -5.98 -20.92
C MET A 120 -10.11 -4.54 -20.63
N MET A 121 -8.82 -4.19 -20.76
CA MET A 121 -8.34 -2.85 -20.42
C MET A 121 -8.94 -1.74 -21.30
N GLY A 122 -9.29 -2.04 -22.56
CA GLY A 122 -10.00 -1.10 -23.43
C GLY A 122 -11.38 -0.71 -22.89
N VAL A 123 -12.04 -1.67 -22.26
CA VAL A 123 -13.37 -1.52 -21.64
C VAL A 123 -13.23 -0.80 -20.27
N VAL A 124 -12.33 -1.27 -19.43
CA VAL A 124 -12.04 -0.69 -18.11
C VAL A 124 -11.52 0.76 -18.23
N GLY A 125 -10.84 1.09 -19.33
CA GLY A 125 -10.37 2.46 -19.61
C GLY A 125 -11.49 3.51 -19.59
N ARG A 126 -12.73 3.14 -19.96
CA ARG A 126 -13.91 4.02 -19.88
C ARG A 126 -14.25 4.41 -18.45
N LEU A 127 -13.89 3.56 -17.47
CA LEU A 127 -14.07 3.82 -16.04
C LEU A 127 -12.94 4.66 -15.41
N GLY A 128 -11.96 5.07 -16.21
CA GLY A 128 -10.78 5.79 -15.70
C GLY A 128 -11.09 7.06 -14.92
N ARG A 129 -12.18 7.77 -15.29
CA ARG A 129 -12.65 8.97 -14.56
C ARG A 129 -13.21 8.65 -13.17
N VAL A 130 -13.71 7.44 -12.95
CA VAL A 130 -14.30 6.99 -11.68
C VAL A 130 -13.25 6.26 -10.83
N LEU A 131 -12.56 5.29 -11.43
CA LEU A 131 -11.57 4.45 -10.73
C LEU A 131 -10.24 5.16 -10.47
N GLY A 132 -9.81 6.05 -11.38
CA GLY A 132 -8.52 6.74 -11.29
C GLY A 132 -8.35 7.57 -10.03
N PRO A 133 -9.26 8.53 -9.73
CA PRO A 133 -9.16 9.36 -8.52
C PRO A 133 -9.21 8.57 -7.21
N LYS A 134 -9.84 7.39 -7.24
CA LYS A 134 -9.96 6.48 -6.08
C LYS A 134 -8.80 5.50 -5.94
N GLY A 135 -7.85 5.50 -6.88
CA GLY A 135 -6.71 4.59 -6.85
C GLY A 135 -7.05 3.14 -7.21
N LEU A 136 -8.25 2.88 -7.74
CA LEU A 136 -8.76 1.54 -8.07
C LEU A 136 -8.46 1.12 -9.53
N MET A 137 -7.81 1.98 -10.32
CA MET A 137 -7.52 1.67 -11.72
C MET A 137 -6.44 0.61 -11.85
N PRO A 138 -6.70 -0.53 -12.53
CA PRO A 138 -5.71 -1.57 -12.74
C PRO A 138 -4.46 -1.05 -13.45
N ASN A 139 -3.29 -1.58 -13.07
CA ASN A 139 -2.01 -1.16 -13.62
C ASN A 139 -1.05 -2.35 -13.78
N PRO A 140 -0.37 -2.49 -14.95
CA PRO A 140 0.61 -3.56 -15.17
C PRO A 140 1.78 -3.52 -14.18
N LYS A 141 2.25 -2.33 -13.78
CA LYS A 141 3.35 -2.17 -12.81
C LYS A 141 3.00 -2.67 -11.41
N ALA A 142 1.71 -2.61 -11.03
CA ALA A 142 1.20 -3.17 -9.77
C ALA A 142 0.84 -4.67 -9.90
N GLY A 143 0.91 -5.22 -11.14
CA GLY A 143 0.55 -6.60 -11.42
C GLY A 143 -0.95 -6.88 -11.28
N THR A 144 -1.79 -5.84 -11.41
CA THR A 144 -3.26 -5.94 -11.42
C THR A 144 -3.83 -6.03 -12.84
N VAL A 145 -2.97 -5.89 -13.87
CA VAL A 145 -3.29 -6.24 -15.26
C VAL A 145 -2.44 -7.44 -15.64
N THR A 146 -3.07 -8.60 -15.76
CA THR A 146 -2.36 -9.88 -16.01
C THR A 146 -3.26 -10.90 -16.69
N MET A 147 -2.64 -11.83 -17.42
CA MET A 147 -3.32 -13.02 -17.96
C MET A 147 -3.49 -14.12 -16.92
N ASP A 148 -2.61 -14.14 -15.89
CA ASP A 148 -2.69 -15.08 -14.77
C ASP A 148 -3.50 -14.48 -13.62
N VAL A 149 -4.82 -14.54 -13.76
CA VAL A 149 -5.77 -13.99 -12.81
C VAL A 149 -5.72 -14.74 -11.48
N THR A 150 -5.55 -16.06 -11.53
CA THR A 150 -5.50 -16.92 -10.33
C THR A 150 -4.35 -16.54 -9.41
N LYS A 151 -3.16 -16.33 -9.97
CA LYS A 151 -1.97 -15.92 -9.20
C LYS A 151 -2.17 -14.53 -8.60
N ALA A 152 -2.68 -13.58 -9.40
CA ALA A 152 -2.93 -12.22 -8.93
C ALA A 152 -3.90 -12.18 -7.75
N ILE A 153 -5.01 -12.93 -7.81
CA ILE A 153 -5.99 -13.01 -6.73
C ILE A 153 -5.36 -13.59 -5.45
N LYS A 154 -4.59 -14.68 -5.59
CA LYS A 154 -3.90 -15.31 -4.44
C LYS A 154 -2.92 -14.34 -3.79
N GLU A 155 -2.10 -13.64 -4.58
CA GLU A 155 -1.14 -12.64 -4.06
C GLU A 155 -1.85 -11.48 -3.37
N ILE A 156 -2.95 -10.96 -3.93
CA ILE A 156 -3.73 -9.86 -3.32
C ILE A 156 -4.33 -10.32 -1.98
N LYS A 157 -4.90 -11.52 -1.92
CA LYS A 157 -5.44 -12.10 -0.68
C LYS A 157 -4.34 -12.42 0.35
N ALA A 158 -3.13 -12.74 -0.11
CA ALA A 158 -1.96 -12.93 0.75
C ALA A 158 -1.41 -11.61 1.32
N GLY A 159 -1.91 -10.45 0.87
CA GLY A 159 -1.49 -9.14 1.38
C GLY A 159 -0.55 -8.38 0.45
N LYS A 160 -0.75 -8.52 -0.86
CA LYS A 160 -0.07 -7.68 -1.85
C LYS A 160 -0.51 -6.23 -1.69
N ILE A 161 0.45 -5.35 -1.53
CA ILE A 161 0.25 -3.90 -1.46
C ILE A 161 0.93 -3.21 -2.64
N GLU A 162 0.33 -2.12 -3.09
CA GLU A 162 0.94 -1.24 -4.08
C GLU A 162 1.62 -0.06 -3.37
N TYR A 163 2.80 0.31 -3.83
CA TYR A 163 3.47 1.53 -3.40
C TYR A 163 3.73 2.45 -4.59
N ARG A 164 3.58 3.74 -4.35
CA ARG A 164 3.74 4.79 -5.36
C ARG A 164 4.34 6.04 -4.73
N LEU A 165 5.28 6.66 -5.46
CA LEU A 165 5.81 7.97 -5.12
C LEU A 165 4.73 9.05 -5.33
N ASP A 166 4.49 9.88 -4.33
CA ASP A 166 3.57 11.01 -4.42
C ASP A 166 4.25 12.27 -5.01
N LYS A 167 3.50 13.36 -5.12
CA LYS A 167 4.00 14.65 -5.64
C LYS A 167 5.02 15.32 -4.72
N THR A 168 5.10 14.91 -3.46
CA THR A 168 6.03 15.43 -2.44
C THR A 168 7.26 14.52 -2.27
N ASN A 169 7.39 13.52 -3.14
CA ASN A 169 8.47 12.53 -3.15
C ASN A 169 8.47 11.64 -1.91
N ILE A 170 7.27 11.32 -1.40
CA ILE A 170 7.05 10.43 -0.29
C ILE A 170 6.28 9.18 -0.76
N ILE A 171 6.64 8.03 -0.22
CA ILE A 171 5.91 6.78 -0.38
C ILE A 171 5.18 6.51 0.93
N HIS A 172 3.86 6.31 0.85
CA HIS A 172 3.00 6.00 1.98
C HIS A 172 2.46 4.58 1.83
N VAL A 173 2.74 3.70 2.79
CA VAL A 173 2.40 2.27 2.69
C VAL A 173 1.97 1.72 4.04
N PRO A 174 0.87 0.95 4.11
CA PRO A 174 0.51 0.20 5.30
C PRO A 174 1.46 -0.98 5.51
N VAL A 175 1.90 -1.19 6.73
CA VAL A 175 2.78 -2.29 7.14
C VAL A 175 2.00 -3.41 7.82
N GLY A 176 0.94 -3.06 8.52
CA GLY A 176 0.08 -4.01 9.24
C GLY A 176 -0.88 -3.33 10.19
N LYS A 177 -1.43 -4.09 11.12
CA LYS A 177 -2.34 -3.63 12.17
C LYS A 177 -1.64 -3.53 13.51
N ALA A 178 -2.15 -2.68 14.39
CA ALA A 178 -1.65 -2.56 15.77
C ALA A 178 -1.81 -3.87 16.56
N SER A 179 -2.76 -4.73 16.18
CA SER A 179 -2.97 -6.08 16.72
C SER A 179 -1.85 -7.07 16.36
N PHE A 180 -1.06 -6.81 15.31
CA PHE A 180 0.05 -7.69 14.92
C PHE A 180 1.15 -7.71 16.00
N THR A 181 1.92 -8.81 16.06
CA THR A 181 3.11 -8.86 16.92
C THR A 181 4.20 -7.92 16.41
N GLU A 182 5.16 -7.57 17.27
CA GLU A 182 6.29 -6.73 16.86
C GLU A 182 7.16 -7.41 15.80
N GLU A 183 7.31 -8.73 15.89
CA GLU A 183 8.03 -9.56 14.91
C GLU A 183 7.34 -9.52 13.54
N GLN A 184 6.02 -9.72 13.48
CA GLN A 184 5.26 -9.66 12.23
C GLN A 184 5.36 -8.29 11.55
N LEU A 185 5.33 -7.22 12.33
CA LEU A 185 5.50 -5.86 11.81
C LEU A 185 6.93 -5.60 11.34
N ALA A 186 7.93 -6.14 12.02
CA ALA A 186 9.33 -6.04 11.63
C ALA A 186 9.60 -6.77 10.30
N ASP A 187 9.09 -8.01 10.14
CA ASP A 187 9.22 -8.79 8.91
C ASP A 187 8.55 -8.11 7.72
N ASN A 188 7.32 -7.62 7.93
CA ASN A 188 6.59 -6.87 6.90
C ASN A 188 7.35 -5.59 6.51
N PHE A 189 7.85 -4.84 7.50
CA PHE A 189 8.60 -3.62 7.26
C PHE A 189 9.92 -3.90 6.53
N GLN A 190 10.66 -4.93 6.91
CA GLN A 190 11.91 -5.32 6.24
C GLN A 190 11.66 -5.70 4.78
N THR A 191 10.64 -6.54 4.53
CA THR A 191 10.24 -6.93 3.16
C THR A 191 9.88 -5.72 2.30
N LEU A 192 9.16 -4.76 2.88
CA LEU A 192 8.84 -3.50 2.22
C LEU A 192 10.09 -2.68 1.90
N MET A 193 11.01 -2.55 2.87
CA MET A 193 12.26 -1.80 2.70
C MET A 193 13.13 -2.42 1.60
N ASP A 194 13.27 -3.74 1.58
CA ASP A 194 14.02 -4.45 0.54
C ASP A 194 13.45 -4.21 -0.86
N ALA A 195 12.11 -4.26 -0.98
CA ALA A 195 11.44 -3.99 -2.24
C ALA A 195 11.66 -2.54 -2.73
N ILE A 196 11.59 -1.56 -1.81
CA ILE A 196 11.81 -0.15 -2.13
C ILE A 196 13.28 0.11 -2.48
N MET A 197 14.23 -0.51 -1.76
CA MET A 197 15.66 -0.38 -2.06
C MET A 197 16.01 -0.97 -3.43
N LYS A 198 15.43 -2.13 -3.79
CA LYS A 198 15.56 -2.72 -5.14
C LYS A 198 14.96 -1.86 -6.24
N ALA A 199 13.92 -1.09 -5.93
CA ALA A 199 13.25 -0.20 -6.88
C ALA A 199 13.97 1.15 -7.08
N LYS A 200 15.14 1.37 -6.46
CA LYS A 200 15.90 2.60 -6.60
C LYS A 200 16.27 2.87 -8.06
N PRO A 201 15.83 4.00 -8.65
CA PRO A 201 16.24 4.38 -10.00
C PRO A 201 17.74 4.71 -10.07
N SER A 202 18.42 4.31 -11.14
CA SER A 202 19.83 4.59 -11.36
C SER A 202 20.13 6.09 -11.54
N THR A 203 19.12 6.86 -11.94
CA THR A 203 19.22 8.31 -12.18
C THR A 203 19.21 9.15 -10.91
N VAL A 204 18.89 8.55 -9.74
CA VAL A 204 18.86 9.26 -8.46
C VAL A 204 20.27 9.50 -7.95
N LYS A 205 20.67 10.77 -7.90
CA LYS A 205 21.96 11.21 -7.34
C LYS A 205 21.81 11.54 -5.84
N GLY A 206 22.80 11.12 -5.04
CA GLY A 206 22.83 11.38 -3.61
C GLY A 206 21.99 10.40 -2.78
N ALA A 207 21.50 10.85 -1.62
CA ALA A 207 20.76 10.02 -0.68
C ALA A 207 19.39 9.61 -1.25
N TYR A 208 19.18 8.31 -1.43
CA TYR A 208 17.90 7.76 -1.91
C TYR A 208 16.79 7.89 -0.88
N LEU A 209 17.06 7.51 0.36
CA LEU A 209 16.14 7.72 1.47
C LEU A 209 16.61 8.92 2.31
N LYS A 210 15.75 9.92 2.45
CA LYS A 210 16.01 11.12 3.27
C LYS A 210 15.49 10.97 4.69
N SER A 211 14.33 10.37 4.86
CA SER A 211 13.75 10.06 6.17
C SER A 211 12.74 8.94 6.06
N VAL A 212 12.64 8.13 7.10
CA VAL A 212 11.64 7.08 7.26
C VAL A 212 10.92 7.32 8.57
N THR A 213 9.60 7.24 8.57
CA THR A 213 8.76 7.45 9.75
C THR A 213 7.71 6.37 9.82
N LEU A 214 7.57 5.73 10.96
CA LEU A 214 6.44 4.85 11.27
C LEU A 214 5.40 5.60 12.09
N THR A 215 4.12 5.34 11.84
CA THR A 215 3.02 5.90 12.61
C THR A 215 1.84 4.95 12.68
N SER A 216 1.01 5.07 13.71
CA SER A 216 -0.32 4.49 13.71
C SER A 216 -1.33 5.52 13.17
N THR A 217 -2.52 5.07 12.78
CA THR A 217 -3.55 5.90 12.12
C THR A 217 -3.82 7.22 12.87
N MET A 218 -3.90 7.17 14.20
CA MET A 218 -4.20 8.34 15.04
C MET A 218 -3.01 8.77 15.91
N GLY A 219 -1.88 8.09 15.81
CA GLY A 219 -0.69 8.31 16.64
C GLY A 219 0.28 9.35 16.09
N PRO A 220 1.28 9.71 16.88
CA PRO A 220 2.42 10.51 16.43
C PRO A 220 3.41 9.68 15.60
N GLY A 221 4.11 10.33 14.68
CA GLY A 221 5.14 9.69 13.87
C GLY A 221 6.45 9.49 14.65
N VAL A 222 7.03 8.31 14.53
CA VAL A 222 8.33 7.91 15.07
C VAL A 222 9.35 7.85 13.95
N LYS A 223 10.43 8.63 14.04
CA LYS A 223 11.47 8.69 13.00
C LYS A 223 12.47 7.56 13.20
N LEU A 224 12.81 6.87 12.10
CA LEU A 224 13.82 5.82 12.10
C LEU A 224 15.20 6.33 11.70
N ASN A 225 16.21 5.61 12.15
CA ASN A 225 17.59 5.83 11.74
C ASN A 225 17.84 5.22 10.35
N VAL A 226 17.82 6.08 9.32
CA VAL A 226 17.99 5.65 7.91
C VAL A 226 19.36 5.01 7.67
N ALA A 227 20.42 5.42 8.37
CA ALA A 227 21.74 4.86 8.18
C ALA A 227 21.80 3.37 8.54
N LYS A 228 21.04 2.94 9.56
CA LYS A 228 20.94 1.53 9.97
C LYS A 228 20.03 0.70 9.05
N LEU A 229 19.11 1.33 8.33
CA LEU A 229 18.21 0.66 7.39
C LEU A 229 18.87 0.35 6.03
N MET A 230 19.99 0.98 5.75
CA MET A 230 20.70 0.83 4.46
C MET A 230 21.89 -0.14 4.55
N ASN A 231 22.24 -0.63 5.72
CA ASN A 231 23.23 -1.67 5.96
C ASN A 231 22.55 -3.04 6.08
#